data_a6d178e63120f480f4a3e8129ebecd5c
#
_entry.id   a6d178e63120f480f4a3e8129ebecd5c
#
_cell.length_a   1.000
_cell.length_b   1.000
_cell.length_c   1.000
_cell.angle_alpha   90.00
_cell.angle_beta   90.00
_cell.angle_gamma   90.00
#
_symmetry.space_group_name_H-M   'P 1'
#
loop_
_entity.id
_entity.type
_entity.pdbx_description
1 polymer ?
#
loop_
_entity_poly.entity_id
_entity_poly.type
_entity_poly.pdbx_seq_one_letter_code
_entity_poly.pdbx_strand_id
1 'polypeptide(L)'
;MKMKNPNGYGGIVDLGKNRRRPIAVRVPNGVKLTEDCREILQYKYLGYFERTPQGKKDAQLLLAQYNAGMPVKISSVNSCPTFTECYDLWLDRHLKQIESRKGTVSRQLSCSYNAAFKRCHSIHAKKINCIKFQDIQDIADSATSMSSSTVNNLSTVLYSVFDFARKQKYIDENFIGDIEFNYKKNTESIHDTFSESEVAALWEHSNDENVRIVLIMIYTGLRIEELLSMKCQNVFPENRYMTGGMKTDAGKDRIIPIARKIFPFVSELYCADGYLLRHDGRRYSRTLFMQDIWEPAMESLNLKHLPHDTRYTCATMMDRAGVNQNCIKEILGHAKKDVTNKVYIKKSLDDLLKAIDMI
;
A
#
# COMPACT_ATOMS: atom_id res chain seq x y z
N MET A 1 33.55 -18.87 49.65
CA MET A 1 32.88 -17.57 49.36
C MET A 1 32.92 -17.30 47.86
N LYS A 2 31.78 -17.13 47.20
CA LYS A 2 31.77 -16.64 45.81
C LYS A 2 32.10 -15.15 45.85
N MET A 3 33.27 -14.75 45.34
CA MET A 3 33.64 -13.35 45.21
C MET A 3 32.62 -12.67 44.28
N LYS A 4 32.00 -11.60 44.77
CA LYS A 4 31.15 -10.75 43.93
C LYS A 4 32.04 -9.88 43.02
N ASN A 5 31.70 -9.80 41.76
CA ASN A 5 32.41 -8.90 40.83
C ASN A 5 32.28 -7.44 41.30
N PRO A 6 33.29 -6.59 41.05
CA PRO A 6 33.22 -5.16 41.35
C PRO A 6 32.04 -4.50 40.68
N ASN A 7 31.54 -3.40 41.24
CA ASN A 7 30.47 -2.61 40.65
C ASN A 7 30.90 -2.13 39.24
N GLY A 8 30.03 -2.32 38.26
CA GLY A 8 30.31 -1.97 36.87
C GLY A 8 30.90 -3.11 36.02
N TYR A 9 31.40 -4.19 36.65
CA TYR A 9 32.10 -5.27 35.94
C TYR A 9 31.19 -6.11 35.03
N GLY A 10 29.87 -6.03 35.16
CA GLY A 10 28.94 -6.87 34.45
C GLY A 10 28.86 -8.30 35.01
N GLY A 11 28.18 -9.19 34.31
CA GLY A 11 28.00 -10.56 34.76
C GLY A 11 27.47 -11.49 33.69
N ILE A 12 27.61 -12.78 33.96
CA ILE A 12 27.04 -13.84 33.14
C ILE A 12 25.77 -14.33 33.85
N VAL A 13 24.66 -14.36 33.11
CA VAL A 13 23.34 -14.77 33.60
C VAL A 13 22.78 -15.91 32.79
N ASP A 14 22.03 -16.79 33.45
CA ASP A 14 21.25 -17.83 32.77
C ASP A 14 19.81 -17.36 32.64
N LEU A 15 19.32 -17.25 31.41
CA LEU A 15 17.99 -16.74 31.08
C LEU A 15 16.89 -17.82 31.03
N GLY A 16 17.20 -19.06 31.50
CA GLY A 16 16.23 -20.15 31.65
C GLY A 16 16.32 -21.24 30.60
N LYS A 17 15.48 -22.31 30.79
CA LYS A 17 15.60 -23.56 30.02
C LYS A 17 15.04 -23.53 28.61
N ASN A 18 14.15 -22.59 28.29
CA ASN A 18 13.42 -22.56 27.01
C ASN A 18 14.13 -21.76 25.90
N ARG A 19 15.46 -21.54 26.03
CA ARG A 19 16.24 -20.79 25.05
C ARG A 19 17.39 -21.64 24.52
N ARG A 20 17.62 -21.57 23.22
CA ARG A 20 18.76 -22.28 22.58
C ARG A 20 20.11 -21.79 23.13
N ARG A 21 20.22 -20.50 23.47
CA ARG A 21 21.41 -19.85 24.02
C ARG A 21 21.05 -19.12 25.31
N PRO A 22 20.90 -19.85 26.41
CA PRO A 22 20.42 -19.27 27.68
C PRO A 22 21.48 -18.51 28.47
N ILE A 23 22.77 -18.68 28.19
CA ILE A 23 23.84 -17.99 28.88
C ILE A 23 24.04 -16.62 28.21
N ALA A 24 23.87 -15.54 28.97
CA ALA A 24 24.03 -14.19 28.45
C ALA A 24 25.08 -13.41 29.26
N VAL A 25 25.90 -12.64 28.56
CA VAL A 25 26.83 -11.66 29.16
C VAL A 25 26.13 -10.30 29.13
N ARG A 26 25.95 -9.70 30.30
CA ARG A 26 25.35 -8.37 30.45
C ARG A 26 26.25 -7.43 31.25
N VAL A 27 26.25 -6.16 30.89
CA VAL A 27 26.95 -5.08 31.55
C VAL A 27 26.00 -3.95 31.92
N PRO A 28 26.24 -3.19 32.99
CA PRO A 28 25.40 -2.02 33.30
C PRO A 28 25.39 -1.01 32.16
N ASN A 29 24.20 -0.45 31.87
CA ASN A 29 23.98 0.52 30.81
C ASN A 29 23.12 1.68 31.29
N GLY A 30 23.45 2.22 32.47
CA GLY A 30 22.72 3.33 33.07
C GLY A 30 21.61 2.89 34.03
N VAL A 31 20.88 3.86 34.51
CA VAL A 31 19.82 3.70 35.52
C VAL A 31 18.53 4.31 34.91
N LYS A 32 17.41 3.62 35.06
CA LYS A 32 16.10 4.13 34.76
C LYS A 32 15.33 4.39 36.05
N LEU A 33 14.76 5.61 36.18
CA LEU A 33 13.83 5.91 37.26
C LEU A 33 12.44 5.35 36.89
N THR A 34 11.83 4.66 37.84
CA THR A 34 10.43 4.25 37.76
C THR A 34 9.52 5.41 38.15
N GLU A 35 8.23 5.30 37.89
CA GLU A 35 7.20 6.27 38.32
C GLU A 35 7.20 6.48 39.86
N ASP A 36 7.64 5.46 40.61
CA ASP A 36 7.79 5.52 42.08
C ASP A 36 9.16 6.08 42.53
N CYS A 37 9.92 6.74 41.67
CA CYS A 37 11.27 7.28 41.94
C CYS A 37 12.30 6.23 42.39
N ARG A 38 12.14 4.95 42.05
CA ARG A 38 13.12 3.92 42.30
C ARG A 38 14.09 3.77 41.14
N GLU A 39 15.37 3.72 41.45
CA GLU A 39 16.42 3.47 40.47
C GLU A 39 16.47 1.99 40.09
N ILE A 40 16.26 1.69 38.80
CA ILE A 40 16.43 0.36 38.23
C ILE A 40 17.63 0.37 37.30
N LEU A 41 18.64 -0.46 37.62
CA LEU A 41 19.81 -0.67 36.78
C LEU A 41 19.40 -1.27 35.44
N GLN A 42 19.73 -0.58 34.36
CA GLN A 42 19.59 -1.10 32.99
C GLN A 42 20.84 -1.89 32.60
N TYR A 43 20.64 -2.92 31.79
CA TYR A 43 21.73 -3.76 31.31
C TYR A 43 21.74 -3.80 29.79
N LYS A 44 22.96 -3.67 29.23
CA LYS A 44 23.25 -3.97 27.83
C LYS A 44 23.77 -5.40 27.75
N TYR A 45 23.23 -6.20 26.83
CA TYR A 45 23.69 -7.55 26.58
C TYR A 45 24.77 -7.53 25.50
N LEU A 46 25.92 -8.15 25.79
CA LEU A 46 27.09 -8.23 24.91
C LEU A 46 27.06 -9.46 24.01
N GLY A 47 26.44 -10.55 24.48
CA GLY A 47 26.33 -11.79 23.70
C GLY A 47 25.53 -12.87 24.44
N TYR A 48 25.10 -13.89 23.67
CA TYR A 48 24.35 -15.04 24.16
C TYR A 48 25.05 -16.33 23.74
N PHE A 49 25.17 -17.31 24.63
CA PHE A 49 25.92 -18.53 24.43
C PHE A 49 25.09 -19.77 24.79
N GLU A 50 25.49 -20.92 24.25
CA GLU A 50 24.85 -22.20 24.55
C GLU A 50 25.21 -22.65 25.97
N ARG A 51 24.35 -23.48 26.57
CA ARG A 51 24.61 -24.06 27.90
C ARG A 51 25.60 -25.24 27.83
N THR A 52 26.68 -25.08 27.10
CA THR A 52 27.77 -26.01 26.97
C THR A 52 28.99 -25.54 27.76
N PRO A 53 29.92 -26.42 28.10
CA PRO A 53 31.18 -26.01 28.72
C PRO A 53 31.96 -24.99 27.91
N GLN A 54 31.93 -25.13 26.57
CA GLN A 54 32.57 -24.19 25.65
C GLN A 54 31.84 -22.84 25.65
N GLY A 55 30.49 -22.84 25.54
CA GLY A 55 29.72 -21.59 25.56
C GLY A 55 29.87 -20.79 26.85
N LYS A 56 30.09 -21.48 28.02
CA LYS A 56 30.43 -20.80 29.28
C LYS A 56 31.82 -20.17 29.24
N LYS A 57 32.83 -20.85 28.67
CA LYS A 57 34.19 -20.31 28.48
C LYS A 57 34.16 -19.09 27.54
N ASP A 58 33.42 -19.16 26.43
CA ASP A 58 33.29 -18.06 25.48
C ASP A 58 32.60 -16.85 26.13
N ALA A 59 31.59 -17.06 26.96
CA ALA A 59 30.95 -16.02 27.76
C ALA A 59 31.91 -15.35 28.74
N GLN A 60 32.76 -16.14 29.43
CA GLN A 60 33.78 -15.63 30.35
C GLN A 60 34.83 -14.82 29.60
N LEU A 61 35.29 -15.31 28.44
CA LEU A 61 36.28 -14.62 27.61
C LEU A 61 35.72 -13.27 27.12
N LEU A 62 34.48 -13.24 26.63
CA LEU A 62 33.82 -12.01 26.19
C LEU A 62 33.72 -10.98 27.32
N LEU A 63 33.33 -11.40 28.52
CA LEU A 63 33.26 -10.52 29.68
C LEU A 63 34.63 -9.98 30.08
N ALA A 64 35.67 -10.83 30.07
CA ALA A 64 37.04 -10.44 30.35
C ALA A 64 37.60 -9.44 29.35
N GLN A 65 37.37 -9.65 28.03
CA GLN A 65 37.75 -8.73 26.95
C GLN A 65 37.08 -7.36 27.12
N TYR A 66 35.79 -7.33 27.43
CA TYR A 66 35.07 -6.10 27.70
C TYR A 66 35.67 -5.31 28.86
N ASN A 67 35.95 -5.98 29.96
CA ASN A 67 36.50 -5.32 31.14
C ASN A 67 37.98 -4.91 30.97
N ALA A 68 38.71 -5.54 30.04
CA ALA A 68 40.07 -5.15 29.67
C ALA A 68 40.11 -3.96 28.71
N GLY A 69 38.94 -3.36 28.34
CA GLY A 69 38.86 -2.25 27.40
C GLY A 69 39.24 -2.62 25.95
N MET A 70 39.38 -3.93 25.68
CA MET A 70 39.63 -4.38 24.34
C MET A 70 38.41 -4.09 23.47
N PRO A 71 38.58 -3.76 22.17
CA PRO A 71 37.43 -3.64 21.23
C PRO A 71 36.75 -4.99 21.16
N VAL A 72 35.77 -5.18 22.01
CA VAL A 72 34.87 -6.31 21.95
C VAL A 72 34.09 -6.05 20.65
N LYS A 73 34.35 -6.87 19.62
CA LYS A 73 33.29 -7.10 18.63
C LYS A 73 32.14 -7.63 19.47
N ILE A 74 31.25 -6.73 19.88
CA ILE A 74 29.94 -7.16 20.32
C ILE A 74 29.51 -8.04 19.16
N SER A 75 29.68 -9.36 19.34
CA SER A 75 28.78 -10.23 18.64
C SER A 75 27.43 -9.87 19.22
N SER A 76 26.86 -8.75 18.73
CA SER A 76 25.49 -8.87 18.38
C SER A 76 25.49 -10.20 17.65
N VAL A 77 25.13 -11.26 18.33
CA VAL A 77 24.50 -12.36 17.68
C VAL A 77 23.24 -11.70 17.16
N ASN A 78 23.40 -10.94 16.09
CA ASN A 78 22.46 -10.87 15.05
C ASN A 78 22.38 -12.32 14.60
N SER A 79 21.64 -13.12 15.36
CA SER A 79 21.14 -14.37 14.82
C SER A 79 20.48 -13.87 13.56
N CYS A 80 21.11 -14.19 12.42
CA CYS A 80 20.62 -13.74 11.14
C CYS A 80 19.10 -13.87 11.18
N PRO A 81 18.34 -12.79 11.01
CA PRO A 81 16.91 -12.80 11.22
C PRO A 81 16.25 -13.80 10.26
N THR A 82 15.10 -14.29 10.63
CA THR A 82 14.24 -15.04 9.72
C THR A 82 13.70 -14.10 8.64
N PHE A 83 13.17 -14.68 7.55
CA PHE A 83 12.51 -13.91 6.51
C PHE A 83 11.37 -13.05 7.09
N THR A 84 10.57 -13.61 8.01
CA THR A 84 9.50 -12.88 8.71
C THR A 84 10.04 -11.67 9.45
N GLU A 85 11.08 -11.85 10.26
CA GLU A 85 11.69 -10.74 11.01
C GLU A 85 12.27 -9.66 10.08
N CYS A 86 12.89 -10.06 8.97
CA CYS A 86 13.35 -9.11 7.95
C CYS A 86 12.20 -8.34 7.29
N TYR A 87 11.11 -9.05 6.96
CA TYR A 87 9.93 -8.45 6.37
C TYR A 87 9.30 -7.41 7.31
N ASP A 88 9.12 -7.73 8.58
CA ASP A 88 8.53 -6.83 9.57
C ASP A 88 9.38 -5.57 9.76
N LEU A 89 10.70 -5.72 9.87
CA LEU A 89 11.64 -4.59 9.98
C LEU A 89 11.66 -3.72 8.72
N TRP A 90 11.65 -4.35 7.55
CA TRP A 90 11.56 -3.64 6.28
C TRP A 90 10.24 -2.89 6.15
N LEU A 91 9.12 -3.56 6.45
CA LEU A 91 7.78 -2.99 6.30
C LEU A 91 7.60 -1.77 7.20
N ASP A 92 7.95 -1.87 8.48
CA ASP A 92 7.87 -0.75 9.44
C ASP A 92 8.67 0.46 8.94
N ARG A 93 9.92 0.24 8.51
CA ARG A 93 10.77 1.29 7.97
C ARG A 93 10.20 1.89 6.69
N HIS A 94 9.72 1.05 5.78
CA HIS A 94 9.16 1.47 4.49
C HIS A 94 7.90 2.30 4.67
N LEU A 95 6.98 1.86 5.54
CA LEU A 95 5.75 2.60 5.83
C LEU A 95 6.04 3.96 6.48
N LYS A 96 6.97 4.04 7.44
CA LYS A 96 7.43 5.31 8.04
C LYS A 96 8.02 6.26 6.99
N GLN A 97 8.78 5.75 6.02
CA GLN A 97 9.30 6.58 4.92
C GLN A 97 8.19 7.11 4.00
N ILE A 98 7.15 6.31 3.74
CA ILE A 98 5.99 6.75 2.95
C ILE A 98 5.22 7.81 3.74
N GLU A 99 4.96 7.56 5.01
CA GLU A 99 4.26 8.49 5.89
C GLU A 99 4.96 9.84 5.98
N SER A 100 6.28 9.86 6.15
CA SER A 100 7.08 11.10 6.19
C SER A 100 7.04 11.89 4.88
N ARG A 101 6.86 11.21 3.73
CA ARG A 101 6.80 11.87 2.41
C ARG A 101 5.40 12.28 1.99
N LYS A 102 4.37 11.51 2.36
CA LYS A 102 2.99 11.66 1.87
C LYS A 102 1.97 12.00 2.96
N GLY A 103 2.40 12.07 4.21
CA GLY A 103 1.52 12.34 5.36
C GLY A 103 0.65 11.16 5.79
N THR A 104 0.36 10.22 4.90
CA THR A 104 -0.51 9.06 5.19
C THR A 104 -0.06 7.81 4.44
N VAL A 105 -0.31 6.66 5.02
CA VAL A 105 -0.10 5.35 4.38
C VAL A 105 -1.45 4.76 3.96
N SER A 106 -1.58 4.41 2.69
CA SER A 106 -2.78 3.74 2.19
C SER A 106 -2.92 2.34 2.79
N ARG A 107 -4.09 2.02 3.38
CA ARG A 107 -4.41 0.68 3.87
C ARG A 107 -4.25 -0.39 2.77
N GLN A 108 -4.60 -0.06 1.53
CA GLN A 108 -4.49 -0.98 0.40
C GLN A 108 -3.05 -1.37 0.10
N LEU A 109 -2.08 -0.45 0.29
CA LEU A 109 -0.66 -0.73 0.11
C LEU A 109 -0.19 -1.78 1.12
N SER A 110 -0.51 -1.60 2.40
CA SER A 110 -0.18 -2.57 3.44
C SER A 110 -0.85 -3.93 3.19
N CYS A 111 -2.12 -3.94 2.74
CA CYS A 111 -2.81 -5.17 2.38
C CYS A 111 -2.13 -5.91 1.21
N SER A 112 -1.64 -5.18 0.18
CA SER A 112 -0.97 -5.79 -0.96
C SER A 112 0.38 -6.38 -0.59
N TYR A 113 1.17 -5.71 0.26
CA TYR A 113 2.43 -6.25 0.78
C TYR A 113 2.21 -7.48 1.65
N ASN A 114 1.23 -7.44 2.55
CA ASN A 114 0.87 -8.59 3.38
C ASN A 114 0.37 -9.77 2.54
N ALA A 115 -0.35 -9.53 1.44
CA ALA A 115 -0.77 -10.58 0.52
C ALA A 115 0.42 -11.23 -0.20
N ALA A 116 1.42 -10.45 -0.60
CA ALA A 116 2.66 -10.98 -1.16
C ALA A 116 3.46 -11.78 -0.12
N PHE A 117 3.61 -11.26 1.09
CA PHE A 117 4.27 -11.94 2.20
C PHE A 117 3.63 -13.31 2.49
N LYS A 118 2.30 -13.38 2.61
CA LYS A 118 1.59 -14.65 2.85
C LYS A 118 1.91 -15.74 1.84
N ARG A 119 2.26 -15.39 0.60
CA ARG A 119 2.64 -16.35 -0.43
C ARG A 119 4.04 -16.94 -0.21
N CYS A 120 4.85 -16.28 0.59
CA CYS A 120 6.20 -16.71 0.94
C CYS A 120 6.24 -17.67 2.14
N HIS A 121 5.13 -18.33 2.48
CA HIS A 121 4.99 -19.11 3.73
C HIS A 121 6.07 -20.19 3.89
N SER A 122 6.57 -20.78 2.80
CA SER A 122 7.62 -21.81 2.83
C SER A 122 8.97 -21.32 3.39
N ILE A 123 9.20 -20.00 3.36
CA ILE A 123 10.45 -19.41 3.82
C ILE A 123 10.30 -18.55 5.09
N HIS A 124 9.09 -18.37 5.62
CA HIS A 124 8.83 -17.49 6.78
C HIS A 124 9.77 -17.76 7.96
N ALA A 125 9.95 -19.03 8.33
CA ALA A 125 10.80 -19.44 9.45
C ALA A 125 12.28 -19.63 9.08
N LYS A 126 12.64 -19.57 7.79
CA LYS A 126 14.02 -19.70 7.36
C LYS A 126 14.80 -18.43 7.68
N LYS A 127 16.04 -18.58 8.15
CA LYS A 127 16.96 -17.45 8.28
C LYS A 127 17.26 -16.88 6.91
N ILE A 128 17.29 -15.56 6.77
CA ILE A 128 17.43 -14.88 5.46
C ILE A 128 18.70 -15.30 4.72
N ASN A 129 19.80 -15.56 5.42
CA ASN A 129 21.06 -16.06 4.86
C ASN A 129 21.08 -17.56 4.51
N CYS A 130 20.04 -18.29 4.89
CA CYS A 130 19.88 -19.71 4.58
C CYS A 130 18.88 -19.96 3.44
N ILE A 131 18.24 -18.90 2.95
CA ILE A 131 17.32 -18.99 1.82
C ILE A 131 18.15 -19.11 0.54
N LYS A 132 17.86 -20.13 -0.25
CA LYS A 132 18.56 -20.41 -1.50
C LYS A 132 17.75 -19.91 -2.70
N PHE A 133 18.41 -19.77 -3.83
CA PHE A 133 17.79 -19.44 -5.11
C PHE A 133 16.56 -20.31 -5.39
N GLN A 134 16.69 -21.63 -5.23
CA GLN A 134 15.60 -22.58 -5.49
C GLN A 134 14.37 -22.35 -4.61
N ASP A 135 14.56 -21.96 -3.35
CA ASP A 135 13.42 -21.66 -2.45
C ASP A 135 12.55 -20.53 -2.97
N ILE A 136 13.16 -19.54 -3.62
CA ILE A 136 12.46 -18.40 -4.21
C ILE A 136 11.92 -18.76 -5.59
N GLN A 137 12.66 -19.50 -6.39
CA GLN A 137 12.18 -19.97 -7.70
C GLN A 137 10.93 -20.83 -7.54
N ASP A 138 10.88 -21.72 -6.54
CA ASP A 138 9.69 -22.54 -6.24
C ASP A 138 8.46 -21.67 -5.91
N ILE A 139 8.67 -20.54 -5.19
CA ILE A 139 7.62 -19.57 -4.91
C ILE A 139 7.18 -18.87 -6.20
N ALA A 140 8.12 -18.46 -7.05
CA ALA A 140 7.83 -17.81 -8.31
C ALA A 140 7.06 -18.74 -9.26
N ASP A 141 7.46 -20.00 -9.34
CA ASP A 141 6.81 -21.03 -10.17
C ASP A 141 5.39 -21.33 -9.69
N SER A 142 5.17 -21.36 -8.37
CA SER A 142 3.83 -21.53 -7.80
C SER A 142 2.88 -20.37 -8.13
N ALA A 143 3.42 -19.21 -8.49
CA ALA A 143 2.67 -18.00 -8.80
C ALA A 143 2.32 -17.84 -10.29
N THR A 144 2.73 -18.75 -11.18
CA THR A 144 2.53 -18.65 -12.64
C THR A 144 1.09 -18.54 -13.09
N SER A 145 0.14 -19.08 -12.33
CA SER A 145 -1.31 -18.97 -12.62
C SER A 145 -1.90 -17.62 -12.25
N MET A 146 -1.15 -16.77 -11.56
CA MET A 146 -1.63 -15.48 -11.05
C MET A 146 -1.52 -14.36 -12.09
N SER A 147 -2.23 -13.25 -11.83
CA SER A 147 -2.14 -12.07 -12.68
C SER A 147 -0.75 -11.43 -12.62
N SER A 148 -0.33 -10.78 -13.71
CA SER A 148 0.93 -10.04 -13.79
C SER A 148 1.10 -9.03 -12.63
N SER A 149 0.03 -8.35 -12.26
CA SER A 149 0.03 -7.40 -11.14
C SER A 149 0.36 -8.06 -9.79
N THR A 150 -0.18 -9.26 -9.56
CA THR A 150 0.08 -10.04 -8.34
C THR A 150 1.52 -10.54 -8.29
N VAL A 151 2.03 -11.07 -9.41
CA VAL A 151 3.41 -11.57 -9.52
C VAL A 151 4.41 -10.42 -9.38
N ASN A 152 4.17 -9.29 -10.04
CA ASN A 152 5.01 -8.10 -9.92
C ASN A 152 5.06 -7.55 -8.48
N ASN A 153 3.93 -7.61 -7.77
CA ASN A 153 3.91 -7.21 -6.36
C ASN A 153 4.71 -8.18 -5.47
N LEU A 154 4.60 -9.50 -5.73
CA LEU A 154 5.39 -10.52 -5.05
C LEU A 154 6.89 -10.32 -5.28
N SER A 155 7.32 -10.15 -6.53
CA SER A 155 8.71 -9.86 -6.90
C SER A 155 9.23 -8.58 -6.21
N THR A 156 8.42 -7.52 -6.22
CA THR A 156 8.77 -6.23 -5.58
C THR A 156 9.00 -6.38 -4.08
N VAL A 157 8.13 -7.12 -3.39
CA VAL A 157 8.27 -7.35 -1.94
C VAL A 157 9.49 -8.19 -1.64
N LEU A 158 9.69 -9.31 -2.35
CA LEU A 158 10.87 -10.16 -2.18
C LEU A 158 12.16 -9.37 -2.42
N TYR A 159 12.25 -8.66 -3.54
CA TYR A 159 13.42 -7.84 -3.85
C TYR A 159 13.70 -6.82 -2.75
N SER A 160 12.66 -6.13 -2.27
CA SER A 160 12.81 -5.07 -1.26
C SER A 160 13.24 -5.61 0.10
N VAL A 161 12.74 -6.78 0.51
CA VAL A 161 13.14 -7.44 1.78
C VAL A 161 14.59 -7.93 1.70
N PHE A 162 14.99 -8.54 0.59
CA PHE A 162 16.37 -8.98 0.38
C PHE A 162 17.35 -7.81 0.24
N ASP A 163 16.95 -6.71 -0.42
CA ASP A 163 17.77 -5.50 -0.49
C ASP A 163 17.94 -4.83 0.89
N PHE A 164 16.85 -4.85 1.70
CA PHE A 164 16.94 -4.44 3.09
C PHE A 164 17.91 -5.33 3.86
N ALA A 165 17.82 -6.65 3.75
CA ALA A 165 18.71 -7.60 4.42
C ALA A 165 20.18 -7.40 4.01
N ARG A 166 20.44 -7.16 2.71
CA ARG A 166 21.76 -6.82 2.19
C ARG A 166 22.30 -5.51 2.78
N LYS A 167 21.49 -4.46 2.82
CA LYS A 167 21.85 -3.17 3.44
C LYS A 167 22.13 -3.27 4.93
N GLN A 168 21.47 -4.21 5.63
CA GLN A 168 21.74 -4.51 7.04
C GLN A 168 22.90 -5.49 7.23
N LYS A 169 23.55 -5.96 6.15
CA LYS A 169 24.65 -6.94 6.16
C LYS A 169 24.26 -8.29 6.78
N TYR A 170 23.00 -8.70 6.61
CA TYR A 170 22.53 -10.04 6.96
C TYR A 170 22.85 -11.06 5.85
N ILE A 171 22.94 -10.57 4.62
CA ILE A 171 23.36 -11.28 3.41
C ILE A 171 24.33 -10.40 2.62
N ASP A 172 25.15 -11.01 1.77
CA ASP A 172 26.15 -10.30 0.98
C ASP A 172 25.55 -9.71 -0.32
N GLU A 173 24.63 -10.46 -0.96
CA GLU A 173 24.02 -10.08 -2.24
C GLU A 173 22.50 -10.29 -2.25
N ASN A 174 21.83 -9.63 -3.18
CA ASN A 174 20.40 -9.80 -3.45
C ASN A 174 20.23 -10.46 -4.82
N PHE A 175 19.99 -11.76 -4.82
CA PHE A 175 19.82 -12.56 -6.03
C PHE A 175 18.40 -12.58 -6.59
N ILE A 176 17.45 -11.84 -5.96
CA ILE A 176 16.04 -11.82 -6.41
C ILE A 176 15.89 -11.27 -7.84
N GLY A 177 16.85 -10.44 -8.28
CA GLY A 177 16.87 -9.93 -9.66
C GLY A 177 17.06 -11.03 -10.72
N ASP A 178 17.64 -12.15 -10.34
CA ASP A 178 17.94 -13.28 -11.23
C ASP A 178 16.82 -14.35 -11.24
N ILE A 179 15.79 -14.16 -10.41
CA ILE A 179 14.63 -15.07 -10.34
C ILE A 179 13.70 -14.83 -11.52
N GLU A 180 13.30 -15.91 -12.17
CA GLU A 180 12.33 -15.87 -13.26
C GLU A 180 10.90 -15.86 -12.72
N PHE A 181 10.26 -14.70 -12.78
CA PHE A 181 8.85 -14.52 -12.42
C PHE A 181 7.97 -14.62 -13.66
N ASN A 182 7.41 -15.79 -13.90
CA ASN A 182 6.46 -16.02 -14.97
C ASN A 182 5.02 -15.80 -14.48
N TYR A 183 4.15 -15.33 -15.36
CA TYR A 183 2.73 -15.12 -15.06
C TYR A 183 1.87 -15.43 -16.29
N LYS A 184 0.61 -15.78 -16.04
CA LYS A 184 -0.35 -15.97 -17.12
C LYS A 184 -0.63 -14.60 -17.77
N LYS A 185 -0.27 -14.45 -19.05
CA LYS A 185 -0.70 -13.27 -19.82
C LYS A 185 -2.21 -13.36 -19.96
N ASN A 186 -2.94 -12.48 -19.24
CA ASN A 186 -4.33 -12.25 -19.57
C ASN A 186 -4.35 -11.48 -20.90
N THR A 187 -4.75 -12.16 -21.96
CA THR A 187 -4.92 -11.58 -23.30
C THR A 187 -6.21 -10.78 -23.40
N GLU A 188 -7.16 -11.00 -22.50
CA GLU A 188 -8.42 -10.28 -22.47
C GLU A 188 -8.36 -9.16 -21.43
N SER A 189 -8.72 -7.97 -21.86
CA SER A 189 -8.97 -6.85 -20.95
C SER A 189 -10.14 -7.21 -20.04
N ILE A 190 -9.94 -7.13 -18.72
CA ILE A 190 -11.03 -7.31 -17.73
C ILE A 190 -12.03 -6.14 -17.84
N HIS A 191 -11.61 -5.05 -18.47
CA HIS A 191 -12.36 -3.82 -18.63
C HIS A 191 -12.81 -3.65 -20.06
N ASP A 192 -14.13 -3.48 -20.24
CA ASP A 192 -14.75 -3.14 -21.50
C ASP A 192 -15.48 -1.80 -21.36
N THR A 193 -15.62 -1.07 -22.46
CA THR A 193 -16.37 0.18 -22.46
C THR A 193 -17.84 -0.10 -22.71
N PHE A 194 -18.73 0.66 -22.08
CA PHE A 194 -20.13 0.66 -22.50
C PHE A 194 -20.23 1.04 -23.98
N SER A 195 -20.94 0.25 -24.74
CA SER A 195 -21.26 0.55 -26.15
C SER A 195 -22.23 1.73 -26.25
N GLU A 196 -22.37 2.31 -27.43
CA GLU A 196 -23.31 3.40 -27.66
C GLU A 196 -24.76 2.97 -27.41
N SER A 197 -25.12 1.72 -27.76
CA SER A 197 -26.45 1.15 -27.49
C SER A 197 -26.71 0.96 -26.00
N GLU A 198 -25.69 0.54 -25.21
CA GLU A 198 -25.82 0.41 -23.75
C GLU A 198 -25.94 1.77 -23.07
N VAL A 199 -25.17 2.77 -23.51
CA VAL A 199 -25.33 4.15 -23.03
C VAL A 199 -26.72 4.71 -23.39
N ALA A 200 -27.25 4.43 -24.59
CA ALA A 200 -28.60 4.81 -24.95
C ALA A 200 -29.66 4.13 -24.06
N ALA A 201 -29.51 2.84 -23.80
CA ALA A 201 -30.40 2.11 -22.88
C ALA A 201 -30.37 2.68 -21.47
N LEU A 202 -29.19 3.07 -20.95
CA LEU A 202 -29.08 3.76 -19.66
C LEU A 202 -29.88 5.08 -19.66
N TRP A 203 -29.84 5.85 -20.75
CA TRP A 203 -30.63 7.08 -20.89
C TRP A 203 -32.13 6.83 -20.93
N GLU A 204 -32.58 5.79 -21.62
CA GLU A 204 -34.01 5.39 -21.68
C GLU A 204 -34.54 5.01 -20.29
N HIS A 205 -33.68 4.46 -19.44
CA HIS A 205 -34.02 4.05 -18.07
C HIS A 205 -33.56 5.06 -16.99
N SER A 206 -33.30 6.31 -17.38
CA SER A 206 -32.85 7.37 -16.46
C SER A 206 -33.89 7.80 -15.40
N ASN A 207 -35.08 7.23 -15.40
CA ASN A 207 -36.04 7.36 -14.31
C ASN A 207 -35.61 6.59 -13.04
N ASP A 208 -34.78 5.55 -13.19
CA ASP A 208 -34.19 4.79 -12.09
C ASP A 208 -33.01 5.58 -11.49
N GLU A 209 -33.04 5.79 -10.17
CA GLU A 209 -31.99 6.50 -9.44
C GLU A 209 -30.64 5.81 -9.54
N ASN A 210 -30.60 4.49 -9.54
CA ASN A 210 -29.36 3.71 -9.67
C ASN A 210 -28.73 3.90 -11.05
N VAL A 211 -29.54 3.92 -12.09
CA VAL A 211 -29.09 4.17 -13.48
C VAL A 211 -28.56 5.60 -13.62
N ARG A 212 -29.19 6.61 -12.96
CA ARG A 212 -28.67 7.98 -12.92
C ARG A 212 -27.26 8.06 -12.34
N ILE A 213 -26.98 7.27 -11.30
CA ILE A 213 -25.65 7.23 -10.69
C ILE A 213 -24.63 6.65 -11.67
N VAL A 214 -24.97 5.61 -12.44
CA VAL A 214 -24.11 5.07 -13.49
C VAL A 214 -23.84 6.15 -14.56
N LEU A 215 -24.86 6.88 -15.01
CA LEU A 215 -24.70 7.99 -15.95
C LEU A 215 -23.82 9.11 -15.39
N ILE A 216 -23.97 9.47 -14.12
CA ILE A 216 -23.06 10.44 -13.46
C ILE A 216 -21.62 9.94 -13.54
N MET A 217 -21.37 8.66 -13.29
CA MET A 217 -20.01 8.10 -13.38
C MET A 217 -19.46 8.12 -14.81
N ILE A 218 -20.28 7.83 -15.82
CA ILE A 218 -19.88 7.88 -17.23
C ILE A 218 -19.52 9.32 -17.63
N TYR A 219 -20.39 10.29 -17.35
CA TYR A 219 -20.22 11.67 -17.82
C TYR A 219 -19.35 12.57 -16.92
N THR A 220 -18.77 12.03 -15.86
CA THR A 220 -17.75 12.70 -15.03
C THR A 220 -16.40 12.01 -15.06
N GLY A 221 -16.39 10.72 -15.44
CA GLY A 221 -15.18 9.89 -15.36
C GLY A 221 -14.65 9.70 -13.95
N LEU A 222 -15.47 9.89 -12.92
CA LEU A 222 -15.11 9.66 -11.52
C LEU A 222 -14.71 8.20 -11.27
N ARG A 223 -13.70 7.99 -10.42
CA ARG A 223 -13.48 6.67 -9.85
C ARG A 223 -14.53 6.41 -8.77
N ILE A 224 -14.92 5.15 -8.57
CA ILE A 224 -15.90 4.79 -7.53
C ILE A 224 -15.54 5.40 -6.16
N GLU A 225 -14.31 5.30 -5.71
CA GLU A 225 -13.90 5.84 -4.41
C GLU A 225 -13.93 7.38 -4.37
N GLU A 226 -13.74 8.04 -5.51
CA GLU A 226 -13.88 9.50 -5.64
C GLU A 226 -15.35 9.90 -5.50
N LEU A 227 -16.26 9.20 -6.16
CA LEU A 227 -17.70 9.42 -6.02
C LEU A 227 -18.16 9.18 -4.57
N LEU A 228 -17.81 8.02 -4.00
CA LEU A 228 -18.23 7.66 -2.64
C LEU A 228 -17.67 8.60 -1.55
N SER A 229 -16.56 9.26 -1.81
CA SER A 229 -15.96 10.22 -0.89
C SER A 229 -16.28 11.68 -1.21
N MET A 230 -17.04 11.95 -2.30
CA MET A 230 -17.39 13.29 -2.71
C MET A 230 -18.29 13.93 -1.66
N LYS A 231 -17.84 15.05 -1.09
CA LYS A 231 -18.63 15.87 -0.19
C LYS A 231 -19.35 16.97 -0.95
N CYS A 232 -20.55 17.32 -0.53
CA CYS A 232 -21.33 18.39 -1.15
C CYS A 232 -20.60 19.73 -1.14
N GLN A 233 -19.79 20.03 -0.12
CA GLN A 233 -18.93 21.23 -0.08
C GLN A 233 -17.90 21.33 -1.21
N ASN A 234 -17.60 20.22 -1.89
CA ASN A 234 -16.69 20.17 -3.03
C ASN A 234 -17.43 20.13 -4.37
N VAL A 235 -18.75 20.34 -4.36
CA VAL A 235 -19.60 20.40 -5.55
C VAL A 235 -20.07 21.83 -5.71
N PHE A 236 -19.89 22.41 -6.89
CA PHE A 236 -20.23 23.78 -7.23
C PHE A 236 -21.27 23.79 -8.36
N PRO A 237 -22.56 23.60 -8.02
CA PRO A 237 -23.60 23.43 -9.04
C PRO A 237 -23.72 24.64 -9.96
N GLU A 238 -23.66 25.84 -9.42
CA GLU A 238 -23.76 27.09 -10.19
C GLU A 238 -22.73 27.19 -11.32
N ASN A 239 -21.53 26.60 -11.08
CA ASN A 239 -20.42 26.60 -12.05
C ASN A 239 -20.25 25.26 -12.74
N ARG A 240 -21.10 24.28 -12.48
CA ARG A 240 -21.11 22.94 -13.06
C ARG A 240 -19.78 22.20 -12.94
N TYR A 241 -19.16 22.21 -11.75
CA TYR A 241 -17.97 21.41 -11.50
C TYR A 241 -17.92 20.87 -10.06
N MET A 242 -17.09 19.89 -9.86
CA MET A 242 -16.70 19.36 -8.57
C MET A 242 -15.18 19.44 -8.43
N THR A 243 -14.69 19.48 -7.19
CA THR A 243 -13.27 19.31 -6.90
C THR A 243 -13.04 17.98 -6.21
N GLY A 244 -12.07 17.21 -6.67
CA GLY A 244 -11.81 15.90 -6.10
C GLY A 244 -10.53 15.28 -6.60
N GLY A 245 -10.30 14.06 -6.12
CA GLY A 245 -9.13 13.26 -6.48
C GLY A 245 -8.35 12.81 -5.25
N MET A 246 -8.24 11.50 -5.04
CA MET A 246 -7.67 10.96 -3.80
C MET A 246 -6.40 10.14 -4.02
N LYS A 247 -6.14 9.62 -5.22
CA LYS A 247 -5.19 8.51 -5.39
C LYS A 247 -3.79 8.93 -5.87
N THR A 248 -3.66 10.08 -6.49
CA THR A 248 -2.38 10.55 -7.06
C THR A 248 -2.23 12.06 -6.85
N ASP A 249 -0.99 12.53 -6.70
CA ASP A 249 -0.69 13.96 -6.58
C ASP A 249 -1.21 14.77 -7.79
N ALA A 250 -1.27 14.14 -8.98
CA ALA A 250 -1.82 14.73 -10.20
C ALA A 250 -3.36 14.78 -10.24
N GLY A 251 -4.03 13.96 -9.42
CA GLY A 251 -5.49 13.92 -9.34
C GLY A 251 -6.06 14.68 -8.15
N LYS A 252 -5.21 15.09 -7.21
CA LYS A 252 -5.64 15.79 -6.01
C LYS A 252 -6.16 17.18 -6.38
N ASP A 253 -7.34 17.51 -5.87
CA ASP A 253 -8.01 18.81 -6.07
C ASP A 253 -8.24 19.17 -7.57
N ARG A 254 -8.33 18.13 -8.44
CA ARG A 254 -8.63 18.39 -9.85
C ARG A 254 -10.06 18.89 -10.04
N ILE A 255 -10.24 19.69 -11.06
CA ILE A 255 -11.57 20.11 -11.52
C ILE A 255 -12.22 18.95 -12.30
N ILE A 256 -13.42 18.58 -11.91
CA ILE A 256 -14.25 17.57 -12.54
C ILE A 256 -15.48 18.30 -13.09
N PRO A 257 -15.53 18.59 -14.39
CA PRO A 257 -16.68 19.28 -14.99
C PRO A 257 -17.90 18.37 -14.99
N ILE A 258 -19.09 18.97 -14.82
CA ILE A 258 -20.38 18.28 -14.86
C ILE A 258 -21.01 18.59 -16.22
N ALA A 259 -21.17 17.55 -17.05
CA ALA A 259 -21.85 17.67 -18.34
C ALA A 259 -23.29 18.17 -18.15
N ARG A 260 -23.77 18.99 -19.07
CA ARG A 260 -25.15 19.55 -19.04
C ARG A 260 -26.21 18.46 -18.92
N LYS A 261 -26.03 17.36 -19.64
CA LYS A 261 -26.96 16.23 -19.67
C LYS A 261 -27.24 15.62 -18.27
N ILE A 262 -26.21 15.53 -17.44
CA ILE A 262 -26.30 14.89 -16.10
C ILE A 262 -26.44 15.91 -14.97
N PHE A 263 -26.39 17.20 -15.26
CA PHE A 263 -26.48 18.25 -14.26
C PHE A 263 -27.75 18.16 -13.39
N PRO A 264 -28.95 17.86 -13.93
CA PRO A 264 -30.13 17.65 -13.11
C PRO A 264 -29.94 16.54 -12.06
N PHE A 265 -29.35 15.42 -12.44
CA PHE A 265 -29.14 14.28 -11.54
C PHE A 265 -28.15 14.62 -10.40
N VAL A 266 -27.08 15.34 -10.72
CA VAL A 266 -26.14 15.83 -9.70
C VAL A 266 -26.80 16.83 -8.76
N SER A 267 -27.66 17.70 -9.29
CA SER A 267 -28.40 18.69 -8.50
C SER A 267 -29.39 18.05 -7.52
N GLU A 268 -30.04 16.97 -7.92
CA GLU A 268 -30.92 16.18 -7.03
C GLU A 268 -30.18 15.55 -5.85
N LEU A 269 -28.93 15.07 -6.10
CA LEU A 269 -28.09 14.48 -5.03
C LEU A 269 -27.49 15.54 -4.12
N TYR A 270 -27.36 16.78 -4.59
CA TYR A 270 -26.68 17.86 -3.85
C TYR A 270 -27.46 18.24 -2.59
N CYS A 271 -26.76 18.49 -1.53
CA CYS A 271 -27.29 18.99 -0.25
C CYS A 271 -26.32 19.98 0.38
N ALA A 272 -26.79 20.73 1.38
CA ALA A 272 -25.99 21.75 2.04
C ALA A 272 -24.77 21.17 2.76
N ASP A 273 -24.85 19.93 3.25
CA ASP A 273 -23.77 19.27 3.99
C ASP A 273 -23.75 17.75 3.74
N GLY A 274 -22.62 17.12 4.07
CA GLY A 274 -22.46 15.66 3.98
C GLY A 274 -21.88 15.19 2.65
N TYR A 275 -22.17 13.93 2.32
CA TYR A 275 -21.68 13.29 1.07
C TYR A 275 -22.69 13.46 -0.05
N LEU A 276 -22.19 13.64 -1.27
CA LEU A 276 -23.04 13.72 -2.47
C LEU A 276 -23.87 12.45 -2.64
N LEU A 277 -23.21 11.28 -2.53
CA LEU A 277 -23.88 9.98 -2.47
C LEU A 277 -23.83 9.46 -1.02
N ARG A 278 -25.00 9.23 -0.43
CA ARG A 278 -25.11 8.88 0.98
C ARG A 278 -26.17 7.80 1.23
N HIS A 279 -25.92 6.94 2.21
CA HIS A 279 -26.85 5.96 2.76
C HIS A 279 -27.06 6.29 4.25
N ASP A 280 -28.29 6.54 4.65
CA ASP A 280 -28.65 6.99 6.01
C ASP A 280 -27.80 8.18 6.51
N GLY A 281 -27.57 9.17 5.64
CA GLY A 281 -26.77 10.35 5.94
C GLY A 281 -25.25 10.12 6.03
N ARG A 282 -24.78 8.87 5.79
CA ARG A 282 -23.37 8.49 5.87
C ARG A 282 -22.81 8.18 4.49
N ARG A 283 -21.49 8.18 4.37
CA ARG A 283 -20.78 7.73 3.19
C ARG A 283 -21.14 6.27 2.87
N TYR A 284 -21.45 5.97 1.61
CA TYR A 284 -21.53 4.59 1.14
C TYR A 284 -20.19 3.86 1.32
N SER A 285 -20.23 2.63 1.80
CA SER A 285 -19.12 1.71 1.63
C SER A 285 -19.12 1.17 0.19
N ARG A 286 -17.97 0.73 -0.31
CA ARG A 286 -17.91 0.12 -1.64
C ARG A 286 -18.81 -1.11 -1.75
N THR A 287 -18.90 -1.92 -0.71
CA THR A 287 -19.75 -3.13 -0.70
C THR A 287 -21.23 -2.78 -0.82
N LEU A 288 -21.72 -1.83 -0.01
CA LEU A 288 -23.10 -1.37 -0.09
C LEU A 288 -23.41 -0.72 -1.45
N PHE A 289 -22.49 0.09 -1.99
CA PHE A 289 -22.67 0.67 -3.32
C PHE A 289 -22.83 -0.41 -4.39
N MET A 290 -22.05 -1.48 -4.33
CA MET A 290 -22.18 -2.59 -5.28
C MET A 290 -23.54 -3.26 -5.15
N GLN A 291 -23.97 -3.56 -3.92
CA GLN A 291 -25.21 -4.29 -3.63
C GLN A 291 -26.47 -3.48 -3.88
N ASP A 292 -26.47 -2.20 -3.51
CA ASP A 292 -27.70 -1.40 -3.50
C ASP A 292 -27.88 -0.59 -4.81
N ILE A 293 -26.79 -0.29 -5.52
CA ILE A 293 -26.82 0.62 -6.66
C ILE A 293 -26.30 -0.05 -7.93
N TRP A 294 -25.04 -0.55 -7.90
CA TRP A 294 -24.38 -0.99 -9.11
C TRP A 294 -24.97 -2.28 -9.68
N GLU A 295 -25.05 -3.34 -8.87
CA GLU A 295 -25.57 -4.64 -9.30
C GLU A 295 -27.04 -4.53 -9.75
N PRO A 296 -27.97 -3.88 -9.00
CA PRO A 296 -29.31 -3.67 -9.46
C PRO A 296 -29.42 -2.90 -10.80
N ALA A 297 -28.62 -1.83 -10.99
CA ALA A 297 -28.61 -1.09 -12.24
C ALA A 297 -28.12 -1.94 -13.42
N MET A 298 -27.10 -2.79 -13.22
CA MET A 298 -26.60 -3.68 -14.26
C MET A 298 -27.60 -4.81 -14.57
N GLU A 299 -28.21 -5.40 -13.54
CA GLU A 299 -29.21 -6.47 -13.70
C GLU A 299 -30.45 -6.00 -14.43
N SER A 300 -30.96 -4.81 -14.11
CA SER A 300 -32.19 -4.26 -14.73
C SER A 300 -32.07 -4.12 -16.25
N LEU A 301 -30.84 -3.94 -16.76
CA LEU A 301 -30.55 -3.75 -18.19
C LEU A 301 -29.78 -4.95 -18.79
N ASN A 302 -29.61 -6.03 -18.04
CA ASN A 302 -28.81 -7.20 -18.44
C ASN A 302 -27.39 -6.84 -18.92
N LEU A 303 -26.75 -5.89 -18.24
CA LEU A 303 -25.38 -5.43 -18.52
C LEU A 303 -24.36 -6.11 -17.62
N LYS A 304 -23.11 -6.23 -18.11
CA LYS A 304 -22.01 -6.87 -17.37
C LYS A 304 -20.76 -5.99 -17.34
N HIS A 305 -20.88 -4.85 -16.67
CA HIS A 305 -19.77 -3.91 -16.51
C HIS A 305 -19.32 -3.78 -15.05
N LEU A 306 -18.08 -3.33 -14.89
CA LEU A 306 -17.53 -2.94 -13.60
C LEU A 306 -17.59 -1.40 -13.46
N PRO A 307 -17.64 -0.86 -12.23
CA PRO A 307 -17.69 0.59 -12.04
C PRO A 307 -16.55 1.36 -12.71
N HIS A 308 -15.38 0.73 -12.92
CA HIS A 308 -14.26 1.39 -13.59
C HIS A 308 -14.45 1.54 -15.09
N ASP A 309 -15.33 0.74 -15.68
CA ASP A 309 -15.64 0.78 -17.13
C ASP A 309 -16.34 2.09 -17.51
N THR A 310 -17.10 2.69 -16.59
CA THR A 310 -17.69 4.04 -16.81
C THR A 310 -16.62 5.08 -17.15
N ARG A 311 -15.46 4.99 -16.52
CA ARG A 311 -14.37 5.92 -16.76
C ARG A 311 -13.64 5.66 -18.08
N TYR A 312 -13.51 4.40 -18.51
CA TYR A 312 -13.03 4.06 -19.85
C TYR A 312 -14.01 4.55 -20.91
N THR A 313 -15.30 4.40 -20.65
CA THR A 313 -16.37 4.92 -21.53
C THR A 313 -16.28 6.43 -21.67
N CYS A 314 -16.16 7.16 -20.55
CA CYS A 314 -15.95 8.61 -20.58
C CYS A 314 -14.76 9.02 -21.45
N ALA A 315 -13.62 8.35 -21.27
CA ALA A 315 -12.40 8.60 -22.06
C ALA A 315 -12.64 8.36 -23.55
N THR A 316 -13.28 7.22 -23.89
CA THR A 316 -13.55 6.80 -25.27
C THR A 316 -14.56 7.74 -25.95
N MET A 317 -15.62 8.15 -25.24
CA MET A 317 -16.61 9.10 -25.77
C MET A 317 -15.97 10.45 -26.07
N MET A 318 -15.15 10.98 -25.14
CA MET A 318 -14.42 12.23 -25.36
C MET A 318 -13.43 12.13 -26.53
N ASP A 319 -12.72 11.02 -26.67
CA ASP A 319 -11.77 10.80 -27.76
C ASP A 319 -12.49 10.75 -29.11
N ARG A 320 -13.60 10.00 -29.22
CA ARG A 320 -14.47 9.93 -30.43
C ARG A 320 -15.08 11.28 -30.78
N ALA A 321 -15.42 12.08 -29.78
CA ALA A 321 -15.92 13.45 -29.99
C ALA A 321 -14.83 14.45 -30.40
N GLY A 322 -13.57 14.04 -30.53
CA GLY A 322 -12.46 14.91 -30.92
C GLY A 322 -11.99 15.85 -29.81
N VAL A 323 -12.27 15.55 -28.55
CA VAL A 323 -11.83 16.36 -27.41
C VAL A 323 -10.29 16.34 -27.31
N ASN A 324 -9.72 17.50 -27.03
CA ASN A 324 -8.28 17.65 -26.84
C ASN A 324 -7.75 16.69 -25.76
N GLN A 325 -6.73 15.90 -26.09
CA GLN A 325 -6.14 14.88 -25.20
C GLN A 325 -5.68 15.43 -23.84
N ASN A 326 -5.27 16.70 -23.77
CA ASN A 326 -4.90 17.33 -22.49
C ASN A 326 -6.14 17.60 -21.61
N CYS A 327 -7.28 17.94 -22.22
CA CYS A 327 -8.55 18.05 -21.48
C CYS A 327 -8.98 16.69 -20.92
N ILE A 328 -8.92 15.64 -21.75
CA ILE A 328 -9.24 14.26 -21.31
C ILE A 328 -8.36 13.85 -20.12
N LYS A 329 -7.04 14.04 -20.23
CA LYS A 329 -6.10 13.72 -19.14
C LYS A 329 -6.37 14.52 -17.86
N GLU A 330 -6.74 15.79 -18.00
CA GLU A 330 -7.03 16.68 -16.87
C GLU A 330 -8.34 16.30 -16.18
N ILE A 331 -9.42 16.11 -16.94
CA ILE A 331 -10.73 15.65 -16.45
C ILE A 331 -10.58 14.31 -15.71
N LEU A 332 -9.87 13.37 -16.31
CA LEU A 332 -9.67 12.06 -15.72
C LEU A 332 -8.59 12.04 -14.61
N GLY A 333 -7.77 13.05 -14.45
CA GLY A 333 -6.68 13.07 -13.46
C GLY A 333 -5.61 12.02 -13.75
N HIS A 334 -5.19 11.90 -15.01
CA HIS A 334 -4.05 11.07 -15.40
C HIS A 334 -2.75 11.84 -15.19
N ALA A 335 -1.72 11.15 -14.68
CA ALA A 335 -0.40 11.76 -14.52
C ALA A 335 0.14 12.23 -15.88
N LYS A 336 0.51 13.52 -15.95
CA LYS A 336 1.18 14.10 -17.12
C LYS A 336 2.62 13.58 -17.14
N LYS A 337 2.99 12.75 -18.12
CA LYS A 337 4.35 12.18 -18.24
C LYS A 337 5.37 13.19 -18.77
N ASP A 338 4.93 14.22 -19.47
CA ASP A 338 5.76 15.21 -20.12
C ASP A 338 5.86 16.49 -19.26
N VAL A 339 7.07 17.02 -19.09
CA VAL A 339 7.37 18.24 -18.32
C VAL A 339 6.64 19.46 -18.91
N THR A 340 6.57 19.57 -20.23
CA THR A 340 5.90 20.66 -20.92
C THR A 340 4.39 20.70 -20.58
N ASN A 341 3.75 19.55 -20.60
CA ASN A 341 2.34 19.43 -20.23
C ASN A 341 2.07 19.60 -18.72
N LYS A 342 3.08 19.35 -17.89
CA LYS A 342 2.95 19.46 -16.42
C LYS A 342 3.01 20.91 -15.94
N VAL A 343 3.82 21.75 -16.60
CA VAL A 343 4.15 23.12 -16.12
C VAL A 343 3.41 24.20 -16.90
N TYR A 344 3.26 24.04 -18.22
CA TYR A 344 2.85 25.14 -19.10
C TYR A 344 1.39 25.12 -19.58
N ILE A 345 0.68 23.99 -19.51
CA ILE A 345 -0.68 23.88 -20.05
C ILE A 345 -1.67 23.51 -18.94
N LYS A 346 -2.23 24.52 -18.29
CA LYS A 346 -3.45 24.39 -17.47
C LYS A 346 -4.66 24.74 -18.32
N LYS A 347 -5.67 23.90 -18.30
CA LYS A 347 -6.94 24.16 -18.95
C LYS A 347 -7.84 24.97 -18.01
N SER A 348 -8.56 25.95 -18.59
CA SER A 348 -9.56 26.68 -17.84
C SER A 348 -10.79 25.82 -17.55
N LEU A 349 -11.61 26.21 -16.58
CA LEU A 349 -12.89 25.53 -16.32
C LEU A 349 -13.76 25.52 -17.59
N ASP A 350 -13.79 26.63 -18.33
CA ASP A 350 -14.55 26.73 -19.59
C ASP A 350 -14.07 25.71 -20.64
N ASP A 351 -12.76 25.49 -20.77
CA ASP A 351 -12.22 24.48 -21.68
C ASP A 351 -12.70 23.08 -21.30
N LEU A 352 -12.68 22.77 -19.97
CA LEU A 352 -13.11 21.47 -19.47
C LEU A 352 -14.62 21.27 -19.59
N LEU A 353 -15.42 22.32 -19.37
CA LEU A 353 -16.88 22.29 -19.56
C LEU A 353 -17.23 22.10 -21.04
N LYS A 354 -16.60 22.82 -21.95
CA LYS A 354 -16.78 22.62 -23.40
C LYS A 354 -16.40 21.19 -23.79
N ALA A 355 -15.30 20.67 -23.26
CA ALA A 355 -14.84 19.33 -23.53
C ALA A 355 -15.85 18.25 -23.10
N ILE A 356 -16.38 18.33 -21.87
CA ILE A 356 -17.32 17.34 -21.36
C ILE A 356 -18.72 17.48 -21.97
N ASP A 357 -19.12 18.67 -22.39
CA ASP A 357 -20.40 18.92 -23.04
C ASP A 357 -20.45 18.41 -24.52
N MET A 358 -19.31 17.96 -25.09
CA MET A 358 -19.24 17.32 -26.39
C MET A 358 -19.75 15.88 -26.41
N ILE A 359 -19.89 15.24 -25.24
CA ILE A 359 -20.33 13.86 -25.11
C ILE A 359 -21.71 13.72 -24.51
#